data_946a11d46ce0356ab0c031d7c1d1d768
#
_entry.id   946a11d46ce0356ab0c031d7c1d1d768
#
_cell.length_a   1.000
_cell.length_b   1.000
_cell.length_c   1.000
_cell.angle_alpha   90.00
_cell.angle_beta   90.00
_cell.angle_gamma   90.00
#
_symmetry.space_group_name_H-M   'P 1'
#
loop_
_entity.id
_entity.type
_entity.pdbx_description
1 polymer ?
#
loop_
_entity_poly.entity_id
_entity_poly.type
_entity_poly.pdbx_seq_one_letter_code
_entity_poly.pdbx_strand_id
1 'polypeptide(L)' 'MKHKIEITETLQRVIEVEASTVEDAERAALGLHRSGEVVLSADDFVSVEVTCVQER' A
#
# COMPACT_ATOMS: atom_id res chain seq x y z
N MET A 1 -9.62 5.70 31.13
CA MET A 1 -9.35 6.84 30.21
C MET A 1 -9.33 6.39 28.78
N LYS A 2 -9.76 7.25 27.88
CA LYS A 2 -9.72 6.96 26.44
C LYS A 2 -8.44 7.52 25.84
N HIS A 3 -7.83 6.76 24.94
CA HIS A 3 -6.66 7.19 24.18
C HIS A 3 -6.95 7.04 22.69
N LYS A 4 -6.42 7.94 21.90
CA LYS A 4 -6.51 7.83 20.45
C LYS A 4 -5.29 7.08 19.94
N ILE A 5 -5.53 5.99 19.26
CA ILE A 5 -4.48 5.12 18.73
C ILE A 5 -4.61 5.06 17.21
N GLU A 6 -3.52 5.32 16.53
CA GLU A 6 -3.44 5.19 15.08
C GLU A 6 -2.89 3.81 14.74
N ILE A 7 -3.59 3.11 13.86
CA ILE A 7 -3.15 1.82 13.34
C ILE A 7 -2.79 2.02 11.88
N THR A 8 -1.57 1.65 11.52
CA THR A 8 -1.08 1.74 10.15
C THR A 8 -0.69 0.37 9.66
N GLU A 9 -1.30 -0.07 8.57
CA GLU A 9 -0.95 -1.33 7.92
C GLU A 9 -0.21 -1.06 6.62
N THR A 10 0.79 -1.90 6.33
CA THR A 10 1.52 -1.86 5.08
C THR A 10 1.21 -3.12 4.28
N LEU A 11 0.76 -2.92 3.04
CA LEU A 11 0.46 -4.00 2.10
C LEU A 11 1.40 -3.87 0.91
N GLN A 12 1.93 -5.01 0.44
CA GLN A 12 2.85 -5.05 -0.69
C GLN A 12 2.55 -6.24 -1.58
N ARG A 13 2.68 -6.03 -2.89
CA ARG A 13 2.62 -7.10 -3.86
C ARG A 13 3.60 -6.82 -4.98
N VAL A 14 4.33 -7.84 -5.39
CA VAL A 14 5.19 -7.78 -6.57
C VAL A 14 4.42 -8.30 -7.77
N ILE A 15 4.36 -7.49 -8.82
CA ILE A 15 3.74 -7.88 -10.10
C ILE A 15 4.77 -7.72 -11.21
N GLU A 16 4.58 -8.46 -12.29
CA GLU A 16 5.40 -8.31 -13.48
C GLU A 16 4.67 -7.46 -14.50
N VAL A 17 5.37 -6.48 -15.06
CA VAL A 17 4.82 -5.56 -16.06
C VAL A 17 5.79 -5.47 -17.22
N GLU A 18 5.29 -5.71 -18.44
CA GLU A 18 6.10 -5.50 -19.64
C GLU A 18 6.12 -4.03 -20.01
N ALA A 19 7.31 -3.48 -20.19
CA ALA A 19 7.52 -2.11 -20.59
C ALA A 19 8.93 -1.93 -21.12
N SER A 20 9.15 -0.86 -21.87
CA SER A 20 10.47 -0.57 -22.46
C SER A 20 11.44 0.00 -21.44
N THR A 21 10.92 0.66 -20.41
CA THR A 21 11.74 1.30 -19.37
C THR A 21 11.14 1.05 -17.99
N VAL A 22 11.94 1.27 -16.95
CA VAL A 22 11.50 1.18 -15.56
C VAL A 22 10.40 2.21 -15.28
N GLU A 23 10.55 3.42 -15.78
CA GLU A 23 9.56 4.49 -15.58
C GLU A 23 8.20 4.12 -16.19
N ASP A 24 8.22 3.54 -17.38
CA ASP A 24 6.99 3.08 -18.02
C ASP A 24 6.35 1.93 -17.24
N ALA A 25 7.15 1.02 -16.71
CA ALA A 25 6.67 -0.10 -15.89
C ALA A 25 6.02 0.42 -14.60
N GLU A 26 6.65 1.38 -13.93
CA GLU A 26 6.09 1.97 -12.71
C GLU A 26 4.77 2.68 -13.00
N ARG A 27 4.69 3.41 -14.10
CA ARG A 27 3.46 4.11 -14.51
C ARG A 27 2.35 3.12 -14.83
N ALA A 28 2.68 2.04 -15.54
CA ALA A 28 1.71 1.00 -15.86
C ALA A 28 1.19 0.32 -14.59
N ALA A 29 2.07 0.00 -13.63
CA ALA A 29 1.69 -0.61 -12.37
C ALA A 29 0.76 0.32 -11.57
N LEU A 30 1.07 1.61 -11.52
CA LEU A 30 0.22 2.59 -10.85
C LEU A 30 -1.18 2.65 -11.50
N GLY A 31 -1.23 2.57 -12.83
CA GLY A 31 -2.49 2.54 -13.59
C GLY A 31 -3.32 1.32 -13.25
N LEU A 32 -2.69 0.15 -13.16
CA LEU A 32 -3.37 -1.10 -12.77
C LEU A 32 -3.96 -1.01 -11.37
N HIS A 33 -3.24 -0.41 -10.45
CA HIS A 33 -3.71 -0.21 -9.09
C HIS A 33 -4.89 0.77 -9.04
N ARG A 34 -4.79 1.90 -9.75
CA ARG A 34 -5.85 2.92 -9.78
C ARG A 34 -7.13 2.44 -10.46
N SER A 35 -7.00 1.58 -11.47
CA SER A 35 -8.17 1.04 -12.19
C SER A 35 -8.86 -0.08 -11.42
N GLY A 36 -8.25 -0.60 -10.36
CA GLY A 36 -8.80 -1.71 -9.60
C GLY A 36 -8.49 -3.09 -10.17
N GLU A 37 -7.65 -3.18 -11.21
CA GLU A 37 -7.23 -4.47 -11.75
C GLU A 37 -6.26 -5.19 -10.81
N VAL A 38 -5.45 -4.43 -10.08
CA VAL A 38 -4.58 -4.97 -9.02
C VAL A 38 -5.03 -4.36 -7.71
N VAL A 39 -5.59 -5.19 -6.84
CA VAL A 39 -6.09 -4.76 -5.52
C VAL A 39 -5.28 -5.48 -4.45
N LEU A 40 -4.65 -4.71 -3.58
CA LEU A 40 -3.93 -5.29 -2.44
C LEU A 40 -4.94 -5.71 -1.38
N SER A 41 -4.73 -6.87 -0.80
CA SER A 41 -5.64 -7.48 0.16
C SER A 41 -4.89 -7.91 1.43
N ALA A 42 -5.60 -8.52 2.35
CA ALA A 42 -5.01 -9.03 3.59
C ALA A 42 -3.85 -10.01 3.32
N ASP A 43 -3.88 -10.73 2.19
CA ASP A 43 -2.80 -11.65 1.80
C ASP A 43 -1.50 -10.93 1.48
N ASP A 44 -1.56 -9.63 1.21
CA ASP A 44 -0.40 -8.79 0.88
C ASP A 44 0.15 -8.05 2.11
N PHE A 45 -0.36 -8.36 3.28
CA PHE A 45 0.04 -7.75 4.54
C PHE A 45 1.53 -7.98 4.83
N VAL A 46 2.22 -6.91 5.17
CA VAL A 46 3.65 -6.95 5.52
C VAL A 46 3.87 -6.59 6.98
N SER A 47 3.27 -5.52 7.45
CA SER A 47 3.49 -5.05 8.80
C SER A 47 2.33 -4.18 9.30
N VAL A 48 2.25 -4.07 10.62
CA VAL A 48 1.32 -3.16 11.29
C VAL A 48 2.09 -2.35 12.33
N GLU A 49 1.77 -1.08 12.41
CA GLU A 49 2.29 -0.19 13.45
C GLU A 49 1.13 0.41 14.22
N VAL A 50 1.34 0.56 15.53
CA VAL A 50 0.36 1.16 16.42
C VAL A 50 1.03 2.33 17.14
N THR A 51 0.47 3.51 17.02
CA THR A 51 1.04 4.72 17.58
C THR A 51 -0.02 5.55 18.30
N CYS A 52 0.31 6.03 19.48
CA CYS A 52 -0.59 6.94 20.20
C CYS A 52 -0.58 8.31 19.53
N VAL A 53 -1.75 8.80 19.18
CA VAL A 53 -1.91 10.13 18.61
C VAL A 53 -1.88 11.15 19.72
N GLN A 54 -0.91 12.07 19.68
CA GLN A 54 -0.83 13.14 20.67
C GLN A 54 -1.74 14.29 20.29
N GLU A 55 -2.55 14.69 21.24
CA GLU A 55 -3.39 15.87 21.08
C GLU A 55 -2.71 17.07 21.75
N ARG A 56 -2.82 18.21 21.09
CA ARG A 56 -2.37 19.48 21.64
C ARG A 56 -3.56 20.27 22.17
#